data_5b93dd506c3907b22a0c5347eff21618
#
_entry.id   5b93dd506c3907b22a0c5347eff21618
#
_cell.length_a   1.000
_cell.length_b   1.000
_cell.length_c   1.000
_cell.angle_alpha   90.00
_cell.angle_beta   90.00
_cell.angle_gamma   90.00
#
_symmetry.space_group_name_H-M   'P 1'
#
loop_
_entity.id
_entity.type
_entity.pdbx_description
1 polymer ?
#
loop_
_entity_poly.entity_id
_entity_poly.type
_entity_poly.pdbx_seq_one_letter_code
_entity_poly.pdbx_strand_id
1 'polypeptide(L)'
;MSAANVVDSSGWLEYFADSDQASRFAPAIEDSANLLIPVITLYQVFKKVLRERGENDALQIASMMQTGRLIDLDSSLAMEAARHPLPLADSLIYATAMRFNATLWTQDEHFKGLPRVRFFAKNAAP
;
A
#
# COMPACT_ATOMS: atom_id res chain seq x y z
N MET A 1 -11.82 19.26 -0.38
CA MET A 1 -11.76 17.93 -1.01
C MET A 1 -10.68 17.11 -0.36
N SER A 2 -11.08 15.98 0.14
CA SER A 2 -10.12 15.06 0.69
C SER A 2 -9.48 14.26 -0.45
N ALA A 3 -8.18 14.08 -0.37
CA ALA A 3 -7.44 13.28 -1.32
C ALA A 3 -7.42 11.83 -0.86
N ALA A 4 -7.64 10.90 -1.78
CA ALA A 4 -7.51 9.49 -1.47
C ALA A 4 -6.03 9.11 -1.30
N ASN A 5 -5.79 8.09 -0.49
CA ASN A 5 -4.45 7.60 -0.20
C ASN A 5 -4.37 6.09 -0.44
N VAL A 6 -3.25 5.67 -0.96
CA VAL A 6 -2.87 4.25 -1.06
C VAL A 6 -1.54 4.09 -0.35
N VAL A 7 -1.41 3.06 0.46
CA VAL A 7 -0.14 2.72 1.12
C VAL A 7 0.32 1.38 0.55
N ASP A 8 1.56 1.29 0.11
CA ASP A 8 2.07 0.03 -0.43
C ASP A 8 2.32 -0.99 0.69
N SER A 9 2.63 -2.22 0.31
CA SER A 9 2.79 -3.30 1.29
C SER A 9 3.89 -3.00 2.30
N SER A 10 4.98 -2.38 1.88
CA SER A 10 6.08 -2.07 2.81
C SER A 10 5.65 -1.08 3.89
N GLY A 11 4.83 -0.09 3.53
CA GLY A 11 4.31 0.87 4.50
C GLY A 11 3.39 0.22 5.53
N TRP A 12 2.51 -0.67 5.06
CA TRP A 12 1.65 -1.44 5.96
C TRP A 12 2.44 -2.30 6.93
N LEU A 13 3.49 -2.96 6.44
CA LEU A 13 4.32 -3.82 7.29
C LEU A 13 5.07 -3.02 8.35
N GLU A 14 5.58 -1.83 7.99
CA GLU A 14 6.21 -0.95 8.98
C GLU A 14 5.22 -0.51 10.05
N TYR A 15 4.01 -0.18 9.62
CA TYR A 15 2.96 0.27 10.54
C TYR A 15 2.61 -0.84 11.55
N PHE A 16 2.38 -2.06 11.07
CA PHE A 16 2.02 -3.17 11.96
C PHE A 16 3.18 -3.63 12.84
N ALA A 17 4.41 -3.45 12.39
CA ALA A 17 5.60 -3.75 13.19
C ALA A 17 5.90 -2.68 14.24
N ASP A 18 5.19 -1.56 14.20
CA ASP A 18 5.45 -0.41 15.06
C ASP A 18 6.92 0.00 15.02
N SER A 19 7.47 -0.03 13.81
CA SER A 19 8.88 0.32 13.58
C SER A 19 9.08 1.83 13.66
N ASP A 20 10.34 2.26 13.57
CA ASP A 20 10.68 3.68 13.52
C ASP A 20 10.05 4.39 12.30
N GLN A 21 9.69 3.62 11.27
CA GLN A 21 9.08 4.17 10.06
C GLN A 21 7.54 4.23 10.14
N ALA A 22 6.94 3.62 11.14
CA ALA A 22 5.48 3.52 11.23
C ALA A 22 4.79 4.88 11.22
N SER A 23 5.36 5.87 11.89
CA SER A 23 4.78 7.22 11.97
C SER A 23 4.67 7.92 10.62
N ARG A 24 5.45 7.49 9.63
CA ARG A 24 5.39 8.07 8.28
C ARG A 24 4.13 7.66 7.55
N PHE A 25 3.63 6.45 7.82
CA PHE A 25 2.49 5.88 7.13
C PHE A 25 1.18 6.03 7.91
N ALA A 26 1.28 6.26 9.22
CA ALA A 26 0.11 6.39 10.09
C ALA A 26 -0.91 7.44 9.61
N PRO A 27 -0.50 8.64 9.16
CA PRO A 27 -1.49 9.62 8.72
C PRO A 27 -2.40 9.13 7.60
N ALA A 28 -1.86 8.33 6.66
CA ALA A 28 -2.66 7.78 5.57
C ALA A 28 -3.50 6.60 6.05
N ILE A 29 -2.90 5.69 6.82
CA ILE A 29 -3.57 4.47 7.27
C ILE A 29 -4.71 4.78 8.23
N GLU A 30 -4.54 5.76 9.08
CA GLU A 30 -5.55 6.11 10.11
C GLU A 30 -6.65 7.02 9.57
N ASP A 31 -6.51 7.50 8.35
CA ASP A 31 -7.56 8.26 7.67
C ASP A 31 -8.42 7.29 6.83
N SER A 32 -9.16 6.44 7.51
CA SER A 32 -9.88 5.34 6.86
C SER A 32 -10.89 5.80 5.81
N ALA A 33 -11.47 6.97 5.98
CA ALA A 33 -12.45 7.51 5.03
C ALA A 33 -11.83 7.77 3.64
N ASN A 34 -10.53 8.00 3.58
CA ASN A 34 -9.81 8.31 2.35
C ASN A 34 -8.79 7.23 1.97
N LEU A 35 -8.79 6.11 2.66
CA LEU A 35 -7.81 5.04 2.46
C LEU A 35 -8.35 4.01 1.49
N LEU A 36 -7.58 3.77 0.41
CA LEU A 36 -7.87 2.75 -0.58
C LEU A 36 -6.86 1.62 -0.42
N ILE A 37 -7.33 0.38 -0.42
CA ILE A 37 -6.48 -0.79 -0.28
C ILE A 37 -6.60 -1.62 -1.55
N PRO A 38 -5.60 -1.58 -2.46
CA PRO A 38 -5.60 -2.49 -3.59
C PRO A 38 -5.56 -3.93 -3.09
N VAL A 39 -6.37 -4.81 -3.68
CA VAL A 39 -6.45 -6.20 -3.22
C VAL A 39 -5.09 -6.88 -3.26
N ILE A 40 -4.21 -6.50 -4.19
CA ILE A 40 -2.85 -7.07 -4.26
C ILE A 40 -2.02 -6.70 -3.02
N THR A 41 -2.25 -5.53 -2.45
CA THR A 41 -1.57 -5.11 -1.23
C THR A 41 -2.01 -5.99 -0.06
N LEU A 42 -3.31 -6.26 0.04
CA LEU A 42 -3.84 -7.18 1.05
C LEU A 42 -3.19 -8.56 0.92
N TYR A 43 -3.10 -9.07 -0.32
CA TYR A 43 -2.44 -10.34 -0.60
C TYR A 43 -0.99 -10.34 -0.11
N GLN A 44 -0.22 -9.32 -0.45
CA GLN A 44 1.19 -9.27 -0.11
C GLN A 44 1.43 -9.23 1.40
N VAL A 45 0.66 -8.39 2.10
CA VAL A 45 0.80 -8.25 3.56
C VAL A 45 0.35 -9.53 4.25
N PHE A 46 -0.80 -10.07 3.86
CA PHE A 46 -1.32 -11.30 4.44
C PHE A 46 -0.32 -12.45 4.28
N LYS A 47 0.20 -12.61 3.07
CA LYS A 47 1.16 -13.69 2.77
C LYS A 47 2.41 -13.60 3.64
N LYS A 48 2.95 -12.39 3.81
CA LYS A 48 4.16 -12.20 4.60
C LYS A 48 3.91 -12.47 6.09
N VAL A 49 2.83 -11.94 6.62
CA VAL A 49 2.50 -12.14 8.04
C VAL A 49 2.16 -13.60 8.31
N LEU A 50 1.42 -14.24 7.40
CA LEU A 50 1.10 -15.67 7.52
C LEU A 50 2.36 -16.51 7.64
N ARG A 51 3.34 -16.23 6.80
CA ARG A 51 4.60 -16.98 6.80
C ARG A 51 5.44 -16.73 8.05
N GLU A 52 5.46 -15.49 8.54
CA GLU A 52 6.35 -15.08 9.61
C GLU A 52 5.74 -15.17 11.00
N ARG A 53 4.42 -15.03 11.12
CA ARG A 53 3.75 -14.91 12.42
C ARG A 53 2.56 -15.84 12.59
N GLY A 54 2.14 -16.53 11.55
CA GLY A 54 1.05 -17.48 11.61
C GLY A 54 -0.32 -16.91 11.29
N GLU A 55 -1.32 -17.81 11.26
CA GLU A 55 -2.64 -17.49 10.73
C GLU A 55 -3.41 -16.48 11.59
N ASN A 56 -3.35 -16.61 12.90
CA ASN A 56 -4.13 -15.73 13.77
C ASN A 56 -3.71 -14.26 13.58
N ASP A 57 -2.40 -14.00 13.59
CA ASP A 57 -1.90 -12.65 13.39
C ASP A 57 -2.24 -12.14 11.98
N ALA A 58 -2.10 -13.01 10.96
CA ALA A 58 -2.40 -12.64 9.59
C ALA A 58 -3.87 -12.25 9.42
N LEU A 59 -4.78 -13.00 10.01
CA LEU A 59 -6.22 -12.70 9.93
C LEU A 59 -6.57 -11.40 10.64
N GLN A 60 -5.97 -11.13 11.78
CA GLN A 60 -6.19 -9.88 12.51
C GLN A 60 -5.72 -8.68 11.68
N ILE A 61 -4.54 -8.79 11.07
CA ILE A 61 -3.98 -7.71 10.24
C ILE A 61 -4.84 -7.51 9.00
N ALA A 62 -5.27 -8.60 8.34
CA ALA A 62 -6.15 -8.51 7.17
C ALA A 62 -7.47 -7.80 7.52
N SER A 63 -8.02 -8.09 8.68
CA SER A 63 -9.24 -7.44 9.16
C SER A 63 -9.03 -5.93 9.34
N MET A 64 -7.91 -5.55 9.97
CA MET A 64 -7.58 -4.14 10.17
C MET A 64 -7.37 -3.40 8.86
N MET A 65 -6.76 -4.04 7.87
CA MET A 65 -6.53 -3.42 6.56
C MET A 65 -7.83 -3.10 5.84
N GLN A 66 -8.91 -3.82 6.12
CA GLN A 66 -10.17 -3.66 5.41
C GLN A 66 -11.07 -2.59 6.03
N THR A 67 -10.55 -1.76 6.93
CA THR A 67 -11.30 -0.62 7.48
C THR A 67 -11.47 0.51 6.47
N GLY A 68 -10.59 0.60 5.47
CA GLY A 68 -10.76 1.51 4.36
C GLY A 68 -11.56 0.86 3.23
N ARG A 69 -11.34 1.34 2.01
CA ARG A 69 -12.03 0.79 0.84
C ARG A 69 -11.13 -0.18 0.09
N LEU A 70 -11.53 -1.44 0.05
CA LEU A 70 -10.83 -2.46 -0.71
C LEU A 70 -11.13 -2.28 -2.20
N ILE A 71 -10.10 -2.27 -3.04
CA ILE A 71 -10.23 -2.10 -4.49
C ILE A 71 -9.84 -3.42 -5.16
N ASP A 72 -10.82 -4.03 -5.80
CA ASP A 72 -10.61 -5.29 -6.51
C ASP A 72 -9.84 -5.08 -7.81
N LEU A 73 -9.10 -6.10 -8.20
CA LEU A 73 -8.40 -6.11 -9.48
C LEU A 73 -9.35 -6.62 -10.56
N ASP A 74 -9.59 -5.77 -11.56
CA ASP A 74 -10.38 -6.16 -12.73
C ASP A 74 -9.50 -6.14 -13.99
N SER A 75 -10.06 -6.56 -15.12
CA SER A 75 -9.30 -6.65 -16.36
C SER A 75 -8.82 -5.28 -16.84
N SER A 76 -9.62 -4.26 -16.67
CA SER A 76 -9.25 -2.89 -17.05
C SER A 76 -8.05 -2.41 -16.26
N LEU A 77 -8.07 -2.63 -14.94
CA LEU A 77 -6.97 -2.23 -14.07
C LEU A 77 -5.71 -3.03 -14.38
N ALA A 78 -5.85 -4.33 -14.68
CA ALA A 78 -4.71 -5.16 -15.06
C ALA A 78 -4.04 -4.63 -16.33
N MET A 79 -4.83 -4.23 -17.33
CA MET A 79 -4.29 -3.68 -18.57
C MET A 79 -3.63 -2.31 -18.35
N GLU A 80 -4.22 -1.48 -17.51
CA GLU A 80 -3.59 -0.20 -17.13
C GLU A 80 -2.25 -0.44 -16.45
N ALA A 81 -2.21 -1.38 -15.50
CA ALA A 81 -0.98 -1.70 -14.78
C ALA A 81 0.13 -2.17 -15.73
N ALA A 82 -0.24 -2.95 -16.73
CA ALA A 82 0.73 -3.49 -17.70
C ALA A 82 1.46 -2.41 -18.50
N ARG A 83 0.91 -1.19 -18.53
CA ARG A 83 1.54 -0.07 -19.23
C ARG A 83 2.66 0.59 -18.44
N HIS A 84 2.74 0.31 -17.13
CA HIS A 84 3.78 0.88 -16.28
C HIS A 84 4.99 -0.05 -16.24
N PRO A 85 6.19 0.47 -16.48
CA PRO A 85 7.41 -0.36 -16.46
C PRO A 85 7.88 -0.60 -15.02
N LEU A 86 7.05 -1.29 -14.25
CA LEU A 86 7.29 -1.59 -12.84
C LEU A 86 7.13 -3.10 -12.62
N PRO A 87 7.70 -3.64 -11.54
CA PRO A 87 7.42 -5.04 -11.17
C PRO A 87 5.92 -5.30 -11.04
N LEU A 88 5.52 -6.55 -11.18
CA LEU A 88 4.11 -6.92 -11.28
C LEU A 88 3.23 -6.28 -10.19
N ALA A 89 3.53 -6.55 -8.93
CA ALA A 89 2.69 -6.04 -7.84
C ALA A 89 2.74 -4.52 -7.76
N ASP A 90 3.93 -3.94 -7.95
CA ASP A 90 4.09 -2.48 -7.93
C ASP A 90 3.26 -1.82 -9.01
N SER A 91 3.22 -2.40 -10.22
CA SER A 91 2.44 -1.85 -11.32
C SER A 91 0.94 -1.84 -11.01
N LEU A 92 0.45 -2.88 -10.35
CA LEU A 92 -0.96 -2.98 -9.96
C LEU A 92 -1.30 -1.97 -8.86
N ILE A 93 -0.43 -1.79 -7.90
CA ILE A 93 -0.62 -0.80 -6.82
C ILE A 93 -0.62 0.61 -7.42
N TYR A 94 0.35 0.90 -8.27
CA TYR A 94 0.47 2.23 -8.88
C TYR A 94 -0.73 2.55 -9.78
N ALA A 95 -1.15 1.60 -10.61
CA ALA A 95 -2.32 1.79 -11.46
C ALA A 95 -3.59 2.06 -10.65
N THR A 96 -3.74 1.38 -9.52
CA THR A 96 -4.88 1.63 -8.62
C THR A 96 -4.84 3.06 -8.09
N ALA A 97 -3.68 3.51 -7.61
CA ALA A 97 -3.54 4.88 -7.11
C ALA A 97 -3.87 5.90 -8.21
N MET A 98 -3.39 5.69 -9.42
CA MET A 98 -3.65 6.61 -10.54
C MET A 98 -5.12 6.65 -10.93
N ARG A 99 -5.80 5.51 -10.95
CA ARG A 99 -7.23 5.44 -11.30
C ARG A 99 -8.08 6.32 -10.39
N PHE A 100 -7.74 6.38 -9.11
CA PHE A 100 -8.50 7.12 -8.12
C PHE A 100 -7.89 8.48 -7.78
N ASN A 101 -6.90 8.93 -8.53
CA ASN A 101 -6.16 10.17 -8.25
C ASN A 101 -5.65 10.21 -6.80
N ALA A 102 -5.21 9.07 -6.32
CA ALA A 102 -4.73 8.92 -4.95
C ALA A 102 -3.24 9.22 -4.84
N THR A 103 -2.80 9.60 -3.65
CA THR A 103 -1.39 9.68 -3.33
C THR A 103 -0.92 8.30 -2.88
N LEU A 104 0.18 7.82 -3.47
CA LEU A 104 0.80 6.56 -3.06
C LEU A 104 1.92 6.86 -2.06
N TRP A 105 1.76 6.32 -0.86
CA TRP A 105 2.73 6.47 0.23
C TRP A 105 3.61 5.22 0.25
N THR A 106 4.91 5.40 0.09
CA THR A 106 5.82 4.27 -0.09
C THR A 106 7.23 4.58 0.35
N GLN A 107 7.98 3.54 0.68
CA GLN A 107 9.43 3.59 0.85
C GLN A 107 10.16 2.72 -0.18
N ASP A 108 9.43 2.20 -1.18
CA ASP A 108 9.99 1.36 -2.23
C ASP A 108 10.59 2.24 -3.31
N GLU A 109 11.89 2.03 -3.60
CA GLU A 109 12.63 2.80 -4.59
C GLU A 109 12.04 2.72 -5.99
N HIS A 110 11.31 1.65 -6.31
CA HIS A 110 10.66 1.51 -7.62
C HIS A 110 9.72 2.66 -7.93
N PHE A 111 9.11 3.26 -6.91
CA PHE A 111 8.14 4.34 -7.10
C PHE A 111 8.75 5.73 -7.01
N LYS A 112 10.02 5.84 -6.66
CA LYS A 112 10.65 7.14 -6.41
C LYS A 112 10.59 8.01 -7.66
N GLY A 113 10.11 9.23 -7.48
CA GLY A 113 10.05 10.22 -8.56
C GLY A 113 8.85 10.11 -9.47
N LEU A 114 7.98 9.11 -9.29
CA LEU A 114 6.78 8.99 -10.10
C LEU A 114 5.69 9.96 -9.65
N PRO A 115 4.78 10.36 -10.56
CA PRO A 115 3.67 11.26 -10.20
C PRO A 115 2.82 10.72 -9.06
N ARG A 116 2.36 11.60 -8.18
CA ARG A 116 1.47 11.29 -7.06
C ARG A 116 2.07 10.34 -6.03
N VAL A 117 3.40 10.24 -5.98
CA VAL A 117 4.09 9.40 -5.01
C VAL A 117 4.64 10.25 -3.89
N ARG A 118 4.36 9.86 -2.66
CA ARG A 118 4.99 10.40 -1.47
C ARG A 118 6.00 9.37 -0.99
N PHE A 119 7.25 9.61 -1.33
CA PHE A 119 8.33 8.67 -1.09
C PHE A 119 9.08 9.00 0.20
N PHE A 120 9.37 7.96 1.00
CA PHE A 120 10.20 8.06 2.21
C PHE A 120 11.41 7.15 2.05
N ALA A 121 12.61 7.70 2.19
CA ALA A 121 13.80 6.88 2.17
C ALA A 121 13.85 5.99 3.41
N LYS A 122 14.09 4.69 3.22
CA LYS A 122 14.09 3.71 4.32
C LYS A 122 15.06 4.05 5.42
N ASN A 123 16.24 4.49 5.04
CA ASN A 123 17.33 4.76 5.96
C ASN A 123 17.58 6.26 6.09
N ALA A 124 16.51 7.07 6.05
CA ALA A 124 16.65 8.49 6.31
C ALA A 124 17.26 8.63 7.70
N ALA A 125 18.46 9.21 7.75
CA ALA A 125 19.17 9.38 9.00
C ALA A 125 18.33 10.22 9.97
N PRO A 126 18.40 9.92 11.26
CA PRO A 126 17.77 10.78 12.25
C PRO A 126 18.42 12.14 12.26
#